data_b4794cb85e9cb75c8d7cad72e9b4d3ec
#
_entry.id   b4794cb85e9cb75c8d7cad72e9b4d3ec
#
_cell.length_a   1.000
_cell.length_b   1.000
_cell.length_c   1.000
_cell.angle_alpha   90.00
_cell.angle_beta   90.00
_cell.angle_gamma   90.00
#
_symmetry.space_group_name_H-M   'P 1'
#
loop_
_entity.id
_entity.type
_entity.pdbx_description
1 polymer ?
#
loop_
_entity_poly.entity_id
_entity_poly.type
_entity_poly.pdbx_seq_one_letter_code
_entity_poly.pdbx_strand_id
1 'polypeptide(L)'
;MGRREHIGDAGIGLIARDGVHALTHLQVDTEAGLPRGSTSYYARTRRDLLALVVNRLSEGSQADINDLEIPASVSRQEAAEIVVGILEHMARRADAQAARGALLFELRDDVELRELLTAEAPVRRPLTRLAERILVAAGVDQASAHAPDLVGLVDALLMYRAAKAAPVNARKVLRAYLEGLG
;
A
#
# COMPACT_ATOMS: atom_id res chain seq x y z
N MET A 1 -8.12 19.42 -2.19
CA MET A 1 -7.92 18.28 -3.12
C MET A 1 -7.77 18.81 -4.53
N GLY A 2 -6.62 18.58 -5.15
CA GLY A 2 -6.33 19.02 -6.51
C GLY A 2 -7.05 18.16 -7.56
N ARG A 3 -7.20 18.67 -8.78
CA ARG A 3 -7.83 17.93 -9.88
C ARG A 3 -7.13 16.62 -10.21
N ARG A 4 -5.80 16.62 -10.15
CA ARG A 4 -4.98 15.43 -10.41
C ARG A 4 -5.20 14.33 -9.35
N GLU A 5 -5.29 14.71 -8.08
CA GLU A 5 -5.61 13.79 -6.98
C GLU A 5 -7.01 13.18 -7.17
N HIS A 6 -7.99 14.00 -7.53
CA HIS A 6 -9.36 13.55 -7.75
C HIS A 6 -9.46 12.52 -8.89
N ILE A 7 -8.74 12.73 -10.00
CA ILE A 7 -8.62 11.78 -11.11
C ILE A 7 -7.95 10.48 -10.62
N GLY A 8 -6.91 10.58 -9.80
CA GLY A 8 -6.23 9.42 -9.22
C GLY A 8 -7.15 8.60 -8.31
N ASP A 9 -7.91 9.26 -7.43
CA ASP A 9 -8.86 8.61 -6.53
C ASP A 9 -9.98 7.90 -7.31
N ALA A 10 -10.52 8.52 -8.36
CA ALA A 10 -11.49 7.90 -9.26
C ALA A 10 -10.90 6.67 -9.98
N GLY A 11 -9.65 6.76 -10.43
CA GLY A 11 -8.93 5.63 -11.04
C GLY A 11 -8.71 4.47 -10.06
N ILE A 12 -8.39 4.76 -8.81
CA ILE A 12 -8.26 3.75 -7.73
C ILE A 12 -9.58 3.03 -7.52
N GLY A 13 -10.69 3.77 -7.38
CA GLY A 13 -12.03 3.19 -7.20
C GLY A 13 -12.45 2.29 -8.36
N LEU A 14 -12.22 2.73 -9.62
CA LEU A 14 -12.50 1.94 -10.82
C LEU A 14 -11.71 0.62 -10.83
N ILE A 15 -10.40 0.68 -10.57
CA ILE A 15 -9.57 -0.52 -10.56
C ILE A 15 -10.02 -1.47 -9.46
N ALA A 16 -10.31 -0.96 -8.28
CA ALA A 16 -10.74 -1.79 -7.14
C ALA A 16 -12.04 -2.53 -7.40
N ARG A 17 -12.99 -1.89 -8.08
CA ARG A 17 -14.32 -2.42 -8.34
C ARG A 17 -14.35 -3.28 -9.60
N ASP A 18 -13.78 -2.79 -10.68
CA ASP A 18 -14.00 -3.32 -12.03
C ASP A 18 -12.71 -3.87 -12.69
N GLY A 19 -11.57 -3.78 -12.00
CA GLY A 19 -10.27 -4.24 -12.50
C GLY A 19 -9.53 -3.23 -13.39
N VAL A 20 -8.27 -3.50 -13.71
CA VAL A 20 -7.38 -2.56 -14.43
C VAL A 20 -7.87 -2.27 -15.86
N HIS A 21 -8.59 -3.20 -16.49
CA HIS A 21 -9.15 -2.99 -17.83
C HIS A 21 -10.21 -1.88 -17.87
N ALA A 22 -10.90 -1.62 -16.75
CA ALA A 22 -11.89 -0.54 -16.64
C ALA A 22 -11.24 0.86 -16.59
N LEU A 23 -9.94 0.96 -16.34
CA LEU A 23 -9.24 2.23 -16.29
C LEU A 23 -9.08 2.82 -17.68
N THR A 24 -10.08 3.58 -18.13
CA THR A 24 -10.05 4.37 -19.37
C THR A 24 -10.32 5.84 -19.07
N HIS A 25 -9.84 6.74 -19.93
CA HIS A 25 -10.04 8.18 -19.74
C HIS A 25 -11.54 8.54 -19.58
N LEU A 26 -12.39 7.93 -20.41
CA LEU A 26 -13.83 8.19 -20.37
C LEU A 26 -14.47 7.70 -19.06
N GLN A 27 -14.09 6.52 -18.59
CA GLN A 27 -14.63 5.99 -17.34
C GLN A 27 -14.14 6.78 -16.12
N VAL A 28 -12.88 7.21 -16.14
CA VAL A 28 -12.34 8.09 -15.08
C VAL A 28 -13.03 9.44 -15.09
N ASP A 29 -13.29 10.06 -16.25
CA ASP A 29 -14.06 11.31 -16.33
C ASP A 29 -15.46 11.12 -15.72
N THR A 30 -16.14 10.01 -16.02
CA THR A 30 -17.47 9.70 -15.50
C THR A 30 -17.45 9.48 -13.99
N GLU A 31 -16.54 8.65 -13.50
CA GLU A 31 -16.38 8.33 -12.06
C GLU A 31 -16.04 9.57 -11.23
N ALA A 32 -15.19 10.43 -11.79
CA ALA A 32 -14.79 11.68 -11.15
C ALA A 32 -15.82 12.81 -11.30
N GLY A 33 -16.95 12.59 -12.01
CA GLY A 33 -17.93 13.63 -12.30
C GLY A 33 -17.36 14.80 -13.12
N LEU A 34 -16.42 14.52 -14.04
CA LEU A 34 -15.72 15.51 -14.83
C LEU A 34 -16.29 15.60 -16.26
N PRO A 35 -16.19 16.75 -16.93
CA PRO A 35 -16.46 16.86 -18.35
C PRO A 35 -15.58 15.90 -19.16
N ARG A 36 -16.16 15.31 -20.20
CA ARG A 36 -15.46 14.39 -21.11
C ARG A 36 -14.18 15.01 -21.67
N GLY A 37 -13.08 14.30 -21.60
CA GLY A 37 -11.75 14.74 -22.04
C GLY A 37 -10.92 15.42 -20.96
N SER A 38 -11.46 15.64 -19.75
CA SER A 38 -10.72 16.24 -18.64
C SER A 38 -9.52 15.42 -18.25
N THR A 39 -9.68 14.11 -18.12
CA THR A 39 -8.58 13.18 -17.76
C THR A 39 -7.46 13.21 -18.80
N SER A 40 -7.78 13.31 -20.09
CA SER A 40 -6.79 13.36 -21.17
C SER A 40 -5.88 14.59 -21.12
N TYR A 41 -6.29 15.67 -20.45
CA TYR A 41 -5.43 16.82 -20.21
C TYR A 41 -4.31 16.51 -19.22
N TYR A 42 -4.55 15.64 -18.21
CA TYR A 42 -3.61 15.29 -17.16
C TYR A 42 -2.79 14.02 -17.48
N ALA A 43 -3.36 13.12 -18.26
CA ALA A 43 -2.76 11.86 -18.68
C ALA A 43 -3.14 11.61 -20.15
N ARG A 44 -2.19 11.74 -21.08
CA ARG A 44 -2.48 11.65 -22.52
C ARG A 44 -2.62 10.23 -23.01
N THR A 45 -1.87 9.32 -22.42
CA THR A 45 -1.84 7.90 -22.78
C THR A 45 -2.40 7.04 -21.65
N ARG A 46 -2.73 5.77 -21.95
CA ARG A 46 -3.09 4.79 -20.93
C ARG A 46 -1.95 4.62 -19.89
N ARG A 47 -0.70 4.64 -20.33
CA ARG A 47 0.46 4.54 -19.45
C ARG A 47 0.55 5.74 -18.51
N ASP A 48 0.31 6.96 -19.00
CA ASP A 48 0.28 8.16 -18.15
C ASP A 48 -0.85 8.08 -17.12
N LEU A 49 -1.99 7.51 -17.49
CA LEU A 49 -3.12 7.33 -16.59
C LEU A 49 -2.80 6.31 -15.49
N LEU A 50 -2.16 5.19 -15.84
CA LEU A 50 -1.64 4.22 -14.88
C LEU A 50 -0.62 4.87 -13.94
N ALA A 51 0.34 5.63 -14.48
CA ALA A 51 1.33 6.35 -13.67
C ALA A 51 0.68 7.33 -12.68
N LEU A 52 -0.38 8.03 -13.09
CA LEU A 52 -1.14 8.94 -12.23
C LEU A 52 -1.78 8.19 -11.06
N VAL A 53 -2.40 7.04 -11.30
CA VAL A 53 -3.01 6.20 -10.26
C VAL A 53 -1.94 5.62 -9.32
N VAL A 54 -0.83 5.12 -9.87
CA VAL A 54 0.30 4.59 -9.08
C VAL A 54 0.86 5.65 -8.13
N ASN A 55 1.09 6.87 -8.63
CA ASN A 55 1.56 7.98 -7.79
C ASN A 55 0.56 8.31 -6.67
N ARG A 56 -0.75 8.33 -6.99
CA ARG A 56 -1.79 8.61 -5.99
C ARG A 56 -1.86 7.55 -4.89
N LEU A 57 -1.66 6.28 -5.22
CA LEU A 57 -1.54 5.19 -4.24
C LEU A 57 -0.36 5.39 -3.29
N SER A 58 0.80 5.81 -3.83
CA SER A 58 2.01 6.07 -3.05
C SER A 58 1.83 7.23 -2.07
N GLU A 59 1.21 8.34 -2.52
CA GLU A 59 0.90 9.51 -1.67
C GLU A 59 0.02 9.13 -0.48
N GLY A 60 -1.03 8.36 -0.71
CA GLY A 60 -1.93 7.91 0.35
C GLY A 60 -1.25 7.00 1.37
N SER A 61 -0.39 6.08 0.91
CA SER A 61 0.35 5.19 1.80
C SER A 61 1.36 5.94 2.69
N GLN A 62 1.93 7.04 2.20
CA GLN A 62 2.82 7.89 3.00
C GLN A 62 2.08 8.59 4.15
N ALA A 63 0.84 9.04 3.91
CA ALA A 63 0.02 9.68 4.93
C ALA A 63 -0.34 8.72 6.08
N ASP A 64 -0.47 7.42 5.80
CA ASP A 64 -0.86 6.40 6.78
C ASP A 64 0.17 6.18 7.91
N ILE A 65 1.43 6.62 7.74
CA ILE A 65 2.55 6.32 8.66
C ILE A 65 3.23 7.54 9.29
N ASN A 66 2.88 8.76 8.86
CA ASN A 66 3.63 9.97 9.24
C ASN A 66 3.62 10.29 10.74
N ASP A 67 2.56 9.95 11.47
CA ASP A 67 2.33 10.38 12.85
C ASP A 67 2.43 9.22 13.87
N LEU A 68 3.06 8.09 13.50
CA LEU A 68 3.16 6.93 14.39
C LEU A 68 4.32 7.07 15.38
N GLU A 69 3.98 7.21 16.66
CA GLU A 69 4.93 7.16 17.77
C GLU A 69 5.16 5.71 18.22
N ILE A 70 6.43 5.31 18.33
CA ILE A 70 6.82 4.00 18.83
C ILE A 70 7.48 4.18 20.20
N PRO A 71 7.00 3.48 21.26
CA PRO A 71 7.64 3.50 22.57
C PRO A 71 9.11 3.07 22.49
N ALA A 72 9.95 3.57 23.40
CA ALA A 72 11.38 3.27 23.39
C ALA A 72 11.71 1.78 23.66
N SER A 73 10.84 1.09 24.39
CA SER A 73 10.95 -0.36 24.67
C SER A 73 9.57 -0.97 24.75
N VAL A 74 9.40 -2.14 24.12
CA VAL A 74 8.18 -2.93 24.13
C VAL A 74 8.52 -4.43 24.18
N SER A 75 7.62 -5.25 24.68
CA SER A 75 7.71 -6.70 24.49
C SER A 75 7.43 -7.08 23.04
N ARG A 76 7.86 -8.27 22.60
CA ARG A 76 7.55 -8.78 21.26
C ARG A 76 6.05 -8.91 21.01
N GLN A 77 5.29 -9.20 22.05
CA GLN A 77 3.83 -9.24 21.98
C GLN A 77 3.25 -7.84 21.72
N GLU A 78 3.71 -6.81 22.44
CA GLU A 78 3.28 -5.42 22.20
C GLU A 78 3.70 -4.92 20.81
N ALA A 79 4.91 -5.28 20.36
CA ALA A 79 5.36 -5.00 19.00
C ALA A 79 4.41 -5.61 17.96
N ALA A 80 3.97 -6.86 18.16
CA ALA A 80 2.99 -7.50 17.29
C ALA A 80 1.66 -6.74 17.26
N GLU A 81 1.17 -6.26 18.43
CA GLU A 81 -0.05 -5.45 18.49
C GLU A 81 0.10 -4.10 17.78
N ILE A 82 1.26 -3.45 17.88
CA ILE A 82 1.56 -2.23 17.13
C ILE A 82 1.48 -2.50 15.62
N VAL A 83 2.15 -3.56 15.13
CA VAL A 83 2.12 -3.92 13.71
C VAL A 83 0.71 -4.29 13.25
N VAL A 84 -0.07 -5.01 14.07
CA VAL A 84 -1.49 -5.29 13.79
C VAL A 84 -2.29 -4.00 13.68
N GLY A 85 -2.08 -3.04 14.57
CA GLY A 85 -2.74 -1.72 14.50
C GLY A 85 -2.44 -0.98 13.20
N ILE A 86 -1.17 -1.00 12.76
CA ILE A 86 -0.74 -0.42 11.48
C ILE A 86 -1.44 -1.13 10.31
N LEU A 87 -1.43 -2.47 10.29
CA LEU A 87 -2.10 -3.26 9.27
C LEU A 87 -3.59 -2.94 9.19
N GLU A 88 -4.29 -2.90 10.33
CA GLU A 88 -5.72 -2.58 10.38
C GLU A 88 -6.00 -1.14 9.92
N HIS A 89 -5.13 -0.18 10.24
CA HIS A 89 -5.23 1.17 9.74
C HIS A 89 -5.11 1.23 8.21
N MET A 90 -4.06 0.61 7.65
CA MET A 90 -3.85 0.55 6.20
C MET A 90 -4.99 -0.21 5.48
N ALA A 91 -5.56 -1.23 6.11
CA ALA A 91 -6.66 -2.01 5.57
C ALA A 91 -7.99 -1.23 5.45
N ARG A 92 -8.14 -0.10 6.15
CA ARG A 92 -9.33 0.78 6.00
C ARG A 92 -9.43 1.37 4.59
N ARG A 93 -8.30 1.48 3.89
CA ARG A 93 -8.24 1.91 2.49
C ARG A 93 -8.37 0.71 1.55
N ALA A 94 -9.47 -0.04 1.68
CA ALA A 94 -9.68 -1.31 0.99
C ALA A 94 -9.52 -1.20 -0.53
N ASP A 95 -10.05 -0.14 -1.15
CA ASP A 95 -9.96 0.10 -2.59
C ASP A 95 -8.51 0.35 -3.03
N ALA A 96 -7.74 1.10 -2.22
CA ALA A 96 -6.32 1.33 -2.51
C ALA A 96 -5.51 0.03 -2.45
N GLN A 97 -5.78 -0.85 -1.48
CA GLN A 97 -5.11 -2.15 -1.39
C GLN A 97 -5.51 -3.09 -2.54
N ALA A 98 -6.80 -3.12 -2.92
CA ALA A 98 -7.28 -3.91 -4.05
C ALA A 98 -6.68 -3.41 -5.38
N ALA A 99 -6.69 -2.11 -5.62
CA ALA A 99 -6.11 -1.50 -6.81
C ALA A 99 -4.58 -1.74 -6.88
N ARG A 100 -3.86 -1.61 -5.75
CA ARG A 100 -2.42 -1.91 -5.69
C ARG A 100 -2.14 -3.37 -6.06
N GLY A 101 -2.90 -4.31 -5.50
CA GLY A 101 -2.77 -5.73 -5.83
C GLY A 101 -2.99 -6.01 -7.31
N ALA A 102 -4.05 -5.48 -7.91
CA ALA A 102 -4.35 -5.63 -9.33
C ALA A 102 -3.25 -5.04 -10.23
N LEU A 103 -2.73 -3.86 -9.87
CA LEU A 103 -1.67 -3.20 -10.62
C LEU A 103 -0.33 -3.92 -10.55
N LEU A 104 0.01 -4.59 -9.45
CA LEU A 104 1.24 -5.38 -9.36
C LEU A 104 1.31 -6.50 -10.40
N PHE A 105 0.18 -7.13 -10.71
CA PHE A 105 0.10 -8.16 -11.75
C PHE A 105 0.05 -7.57 -13.16
N GLU A 106 -0.70 -6.50 -13.35
CA GLU A 106 -0.82 -5.81 -14.65
C GLU A 106 0.52 -5.23 -15.11
N LEU A 107 1.27 -4.62 -14.19
CA LEU A 107 2.52 -3.93 -14.47
C LEU A 107 3.77 -4.83 -14.37
N ARG A 108 3.61 -6.15 -14.36
CA ARG A 108 4.75 -7.08 -14.25
C ARG A 108 5.82 -6.87 -15.31
N ASP A 109 5.43 -6.44 -16.52
CA ASP A 109 6.30 -6.21 -17.68
C ASP A 109 6.70 -4.72 -17.83
N ASP A 110 6.07 -3.79 -17.09
CA ASP A 110 6.45 -2.38 -16.97
C ASP A 110 7.25 -2.16 -15.68
N VAL A 111 8.55 -2.40 -15.75
CA VAL A 111 9.46 -2.36 -14.59
C VAL A 111 9.40 -1.01 -13.88
N GLU A 112 9.41 0.10 -14.63
CA GLU A 112 9.42 1.46 -14.09
C GLU A 112 8.18 1.75 -13.22
N LEU A 113 6.98 1.46 -13.74
CA LEU A 113 5.74 1.67 -12.98
C LEU A 113 5.58 0.67 -11.83
N ARG A 114 6.02 -0.57 -12.01
CA ARG A 114 5.97 -1.58 -10.96
C ARG A 114 6.87 -1.21 -9.78
N GLU A 115 8.07 -0.68 -10.03
CA GLU A 115 9.00 -0.26 -8.98
C GLU A 115 8.42 0.84 -8.10
N LEU A 116 7.61 1.74 -8.65
CA LEU A 116 6.89 2.76 -7.90
C LEU A 116 5.84 2.18 -6.93
N LEU A 117 5.42 0.92 -7.12
CA LEU A 117 4.52 0.19 -6.20
C LEU A 117 5.28 -0.73 -5.24
N THR A 118 6.58 -0.97 -5.45
CA THR A 118 7.37 -1.95 -4.72
C THR A 118 8.63 -1.34 -4.09
N ALA A 119 9.81 -1.71 -4.59
CA ALA A 119 11.10 -1.37 -3.99
C ALA A 119 11.39 0.15 -3.98
N GLU A 120 11.04 0.84 -5.07
CA GLU A 120 11.25 2.28 -5.24
C GLU A 120 10.03 3.13 -4.83
N ALA A 121 8.98 2.50 -4.26
CA ALA A 121 7.85 3.26 -3.74
C ALA A 121 8.34 4.29 -2.70
N PRO A 122 7.94 5.57 -2.80
CA PRO A 122 8.36 6.61 -1.87
C PRO A 122 8.09 6.25 -0.40
N VAL A 123 7.04 5.47 -0.15
CA VAL A 123 6.68 4.98 1.19
C VAL A 123 7.53 3.80 1.66
N ARG A 124 8.25 3.10 0.78
CA ARG A 124 8.98 1.87 1.15
C ARG A 124 10.05 2.10 2.20
N ARG A 125 10.88 3.11 2.00
CA ARG A 125 11.94 3.49 2.97
C ARG A 125 11.38 3.93 4.33
N PRO A 126 10.39 4.82 4.41
CA PRO A 126 9.70 5.14 5.66
C PRO A 126 9.10 3.93 6.37
N LEU A 127 8.41 3.04 5.65
CA LEU A 127 7.86 1.80 6.22
C LEU A 127 8.95 0.88 6.79
N THR A 128 10.04 0.70 6.05
CA THR A 128 11.17 -0.14 6.51
C THR A 128 11.82 0.46 7.76
N ARG A 129 12.01 1.78 7.82
CA ARG A 129 12.52 2.45 9.04
C ARG A 129 11.56 2.33 10.22
N LEU A 130 10.25 2.42 9.98
CA LEU A 130 9.25 2.22 11.02
C LEU A 130 9.31 0.79 11.56
N ALA A 131 9.37 -0.21 10.68
CA ALA A 131 9.52 -1.61 11.03
C ALA A 131 10.82 -1.84 11.84
N GLU A 132 11.96 -1.28 11.41
CA GLU A 132 13.23 -1.34 12.15
C GLU A 132 13.10 -0.75 13.55
N ARG A 133 12.49 0.43 13.71
CA ARG A 133 12.24 1.05 15.03
C ARG A 133 11.40 0.15 15.94
N ILE A 134 10.36 -0.49 15.42
CA ILE A 134 9.53 -1.43 16.18
C ILE A 134 10.35 -2.62 16.63
N LEU A 135 11.16 -3.20 15.73
CA LEU A 135 12.00 -4.36 16.03
C LEU A 135 13.11 -4.01 17.06
N VAL A 136 13.74 -2.85 16.94
CA VAL A 136 14.72 -2.35 17.92
C VAL A 136 14.07 -2.19 19.29
N ALA A 137 12.90 -1.56 19.36
CA ALA A 137 12.15 -1.37 20.60
C ALA A 137 11.76 -2.73 21.24
N ALA A 138 11.55 -3.77 20.43
CA ALA A 138 11.23 -5.12 20.87
C ALA A 138 12.48 -5.97 21.24
N GLY A 139 13.68 -5.39 21.19
CA GLY A 139 14.93 -6.08 21.51
C GLY A 139 15.27 -7.19 20.50
N VAL A 140 14.94 -7.02 19.23
CA VAL A 140 15.28 -7.98 18.18
C VAL A 140 16.70 -7.71 17.68
N ASP A 141 17.56 -8.73 17.71
CA ASP A 141 18.89 -8.66 17.14
C ASP A 141 18.82 -8.48 15.62
N GLN A 142 19.76 -7.73 15.05
CA GLN A 142 19.80 -7.46 13.60
C GLN A 142 18.48 -6.91 13.03
N ALA A 143 17.78 -6.04 13.78
CA ALA A 143 16.49 -5.46 13.41
C ALA A 143 16.43 -4.90 11.96
N SER A 144 17.52 -4.28 11.49
CA SER A 144 17.61 -3.76 10.13
C SER A 144 17.54 -4.85 9.05
N ALA A 145 18.04 -6.07 9.33
CA ALA A 145 17.94 -7.19 8.40
C ALA A 145 16.52 -7.77 8.33
N HIS A 146 15.77 -7.74 9.45
CA HIS A 146 14.40 -8.26 9.52
C HIS A 146 13.32 -7.24 9.12
N ALA A 147 13.64 -5.95 9.10
CA ALA A 147 12.66 -4.91 8.80
C ALA A 147 12.04 -5.03 7.39
N PRO A 148 12.79 -5.33 6.30
CA PRO A 148 12.19 -5.56 4.99
C PRO A 148 11.22 -6.74 4.95
N ASP A 149 11.54 -7.81 5.69
CA ASP A 149 10.71 -9.02 5.75
C ASP A 149 9.40 -8.75 6.49
N LEU A 150 9.46 -8.00 7.61
CA LEU A 150 8.26 -7.59 8.33
C LEU A 150 7.34 -6.73 7.44
N VAL A 151 7.90 -5.78 6.67
CA VAL A 151 7.12 -4.97 5.71
C VAL A 151 6.51 -5.87 4.62
N GLY A 152 7.29 -6.82 4.08
CA GLY A 152 6.81 -7.78 3.09
C GLY A 152 5.67 -8.66 3.61
N LEU A 153 5.75 -9.11 4.87
CA LEU A 153 4.71 -9.89 5.51
C LEU A 153 3.42 -9.08 5.68
N VAL A 154 3.51 -7.83 6.11
CA VAL A 154 2.34 -6.93 6.21
C VAL A 154 1.72 -6.68 4.83
N ASP A 155 2.53 -6.41 3.81
CA ASP A 155 2.08 -6.25 2.42
C ASP A 155 1.32 -7.50 1.93
N ALA A 156 1.87 -8.70 2.18
CA ALA A 156 1.23 -9.96 1.79
C ALA A 156 -0.14 -10.16 2.49
N LEU A 157 -0.22 -9.86 3.79
CA LEU A 157 -1.47 -9.96 4.54
C LEU A 157 -2.52 -8.96 4.06
N LEU A 158 -2.12 -7.72 3.72
CA LEU A 158 -2.99 -6.70 3.13
C LEU A 158 -3.52 -7.13 1.76
N MET A 159 -2.64 -7.65 0.89
CA MET A 159 -3.04 -8.17 -0.43
C MET A 159 -4.01 -9.34 -0.31
N TYR A 160 -3.73 -10.29 0.58
CA TYR A 160 -4.58 -11.46 0.79
C TYR A 160 -5.98 -11.07 1.28
N ARG A 161 -6.04 -10.08 2.18
CA ARG A 161 -7.29 -9.50 2.68
C ARG A 161 -8.05 -8.75 1.59
N ALA A 162 -7.37 -7.91 0.80
CA ALA A 162 -7.98 -7.14 -0.29
C ALA A 162 -8.53 -8.05 -1.40
N ALA A 163 -7.86 -9.16 -1.68
CA ALA A 163 -8.32 -10.18 -2.61
C ALA A 163 -9.53 -10.99 -2.10
N LYS A 164 -9.99 -10.76 -0.84
CA LYS A 164 -11.05 -11.53 -0.20
C LYS A 164 -10.79 -13.05 -0.25
N ALA A 165 -9.52 -13.43 -0.17
CA ALA A 165 -9.09 -14.82 -0.12
C ALA A 165 -9.52 -15.49 1.20
N ALA A 166 -9.11 -16.73 1.45
CA ALA A 166 -9.51 -17.43 2.68
C ALA A 166 -9.12 -16.62 3.94
N PRO A 167 -9.87 -16.70 5.04
CA PRO A 167 -9.60 -15.92 6.24
C PRO A 167 -8.24 -16.28 6.84
N VAL A 168 -7.41 -15.25 7.09
CA VAL A 168 -6.13 -15.36 7.79
C VAL A 168 -6.18 -14.51 9.05
N ASN A 169 -5.77 -15.10 10.17
CA ASN A 169 -5.63 -14.36 11.41
C ASN A 169 -4.27 -13.63 11.41
N ALA A 170 -4.26 -12.39 10.92
CA ALA A 170 -3.06 -11.57 10.82
C ALA A 170 -2.34 -11.39 12.17
N ARG A 171 -3.10 -11.20 13.27
CA ARG A 171 -2.55 -11.09 14.63
C ARG A 171 -1.75 -12.34 15.01
N LYS A 172 -2.30 -13.54 14.75
CA LYS A 172 -1.62 -14.80 15.06
C LYS A 172 -0.34 -14.96 14.24
N VAL A 173 -0.39 -14.60 12.96
CA VAL A 173 0.77 -14.69 12.04
C VAL A 173 1.87 -13.73 12.48
N LEU A 174 1.54 -12.45 12.72
CA LEU A 174 2.51 -11.42 13.11
C LEU A 174 3.13 -11.71 14.47
N ARG A 175 2.33 -12.19 15.44
CA ARG A 175 2.85 -12.61 16.73
C ARG A 175 3.85 -13.77 16.59
N ALA A 176 3.49 -14.84 15.86
CA ALA A 176 4.37 -15.97 15.66
C ALA A 176 5.68 -15.58 14.94
N TYR A 177 5.61 -14.65 13.97
CA TYR A 177 6.80 -14.12 13.31
C TYR A 177 7.71 -13.38 14.29
N LEU A 178 7.18 -12.41 15.06
CA LEU A 178 7.96 -11.59 15.98
C LEU A 178 8.51 -12.41 17.17
N GLU A 179 7.76 -13.37 17.68
CA GLU A 179 8.22 -14.27 18.73
C GLU A 179 9.33 -15.21 18.24
N GLY A 180 9.34 -15.56 16.97
CA GLY A 180 10.35 -16.43 16.35
C GLY A 180 11.65 -15.72 15.94
N LEU A 181 11.72 -14.39 15.99
CA LEU A 181 12.97 -13.66 15.76
C LEU A 181 13.88 -13.81 16.99
N GLY A 182 15.06 -14.36 16.83
CA GLY A 182 16.06 -14.66 17.84
C GLY A 182 16.52 -13.46 18.67
#